data_b6a0012288473fa8dbc725d8876483bb
#
_entry.id   b6a0012288473fa8dbc725d8876483bb
#
_cell.length_a   1.000
_cell.length_b   1.000
_cell.length_c   1.000
_cell.angle_alpha   90.00
_cell.angle_beta   90.00
_cell.angle_gamma   90.00
#
_symmetry.space_group_name_H-M   'P 1'
#
loop_
_entity.id
_entity.type
_entity.pdbx_description
1 polymer ?
#
loop_
_entity_poly.entity_id
_entity_poly.type
_entity_poly.pdbx_seq_one_letter_code
_entity_poly.pdbx_strand_id
1 'polypeptide(L)'
;MRFLTADYLFPLHKAPIKEGVLQISDKGEVITLFENRNEVPQNKLEVFDGIICPGFVNAHCHLELSHLLGITKKGKGFLDFAATVQERNSFTKEAIQIAIENAEQQMIANGIVGVGDICNTIDTLLQKQKGNLQYYNFIEIFGVYENKIEAIFNDSIDLRNQFKD
;
A
#
# COMPACT_ATOMS: atom_id res chain seq x y z
N MET A 1 10.10 15.18 -20.84
CA MET A 1 9.90 13.78 -21.27
C MET A 1 11.17 12.99 -21.05
N ARG A 2 11.07 11.78 -20.47
CA ARG A 2 12.18 10.89 -20.13
C ARG A 2 11.99 9.55 -20.84
N PHE A 3 13.10 8.89 -21.18
CA PHE A 3 13.12 7.56 -21.80
C PHE A 3 13.90 6.63 -20.88
N LEU A 4 13.20 5.69 -20.25
CA LEU A 4 13.76 4.75 -19.28
C LEU A 4 13.91 3.38 -19.91
N THR A 5 15.02 2.71 -19.70
CA THR A 5 15.24 1.33 -20.15
C THR A 5 15.97 0.53 -19.08
N ALA A 6 15.77 -0.77 -19.09
CA ALA A 6 16.44 -1.73 -18.21
C ALA A 6 16.71 -3.03 -18.99
N ASP A 7 17.27 -4.05 -18.34
CA ASP A 7 17.46 -5.36 -18.97
C ASP A 7 16.13 -5.92 -19.46
N TYR A 8 15.04 -5.74 -18.67
CA TYR A 8 13.70 -6.09 -19.07
C TYR A 8 12.67 -5.05 -18.62
N LEU A 9 11.68 -4.84 -19.45
CA LEU A 9 10.48 -4.06 -19.17
C LEU A 9 9.28 -5.01 -19.04
N PHE A 10 8.58 -4.96 -17.89
CA PHE A 10 7.41 -5.81 -17.59
C PHE A 10 6.13 -4.97 -17.65
N PRO A 11 5.46 -4.86 -18.81
CA PRO A 11 4.27 -4.02 -18.94
C PRO A 11 2.99 -4.66 -18.39
N LEU A 12 3.03 -5.91 -17.96
CA LEU A 12 1.96 -6.77 -17.43
C LEU A 12 0.85 -7.15 -18.44
N HIS A 13 0.51 -6.30 -19.40
CA HIS A 13 -0.53 -6.58 -20.40
C HIS A 13 0.00 -7.36 -21.62
N LYS A 14 1.32 -7.55 -21.73
CA LYS A 14 2.00 -8.38 -22.72
C LYS A 14 3.28 -8.98 -22.14
N ALA A 15 3.93 -9.85 -22.92
CA ALA A 15 5.19 -10.47 -22.53
C ALA A 15 6.27 -9.44 -22.18
N PRO A 16 7.22 -9.78 -21.27
CA PRO A 16 8.35 -8.93 -20.97
C PRO A 16 9.15 -8.56 -22.22
N ILE A 17 9.56 -7.31 -22.31
CA ILE A 17 10.33 -6.77 -23.45
C ILE A 17 11.79 -6.64 -23.01
N LYS A 18 12.66 -7.40 -23.65
CA LYS A 18 14.10 -7.26 -23.42
C LYS A 18 14.59 -5.93 -23.97
N GLU A 19 15.27 -5.14 -23.14
CA GLU A 19 15.80 -3.81 -23.51
C GLU A 19 14.76 -2.86 -24.10
N GLY A 20 13.47 -3.04 -23.73
CA GLY A 20 12.40 -2.13 -24.10
C GLY A 20 12.59 -0.74 -23.48
N VAL A 21 11.92 0.26 -24.06
CA VAL A 21 11.98 1.63 -23.55
C VAL A 21 10.59 2.11 -23.11
N LEU A 22 10.55 2.66 -21.90
CA LEU A 22 9.39 3.33 -21.35
C LEU A 22 9.56 4.84 -21.51
N GLN A 23 8.67 5.47 -22.27
CA GLN A 23 8.59 6.94 -22.31
C GLN A 23 7.61 7.46 -21.29
N ILE A 24 8.06 8.40 -20.45
CA ILE A 24 7.23 9.07 -19.46
C ILE A 24 7.22 10.59 -19.64
N SER A 25 6.13 11.21 -19.21
CA SER A 25 6.05 12.67 -19.14
C SER A 25 6.87 13.21 -17.96
N ASP A 26 7.04 14.53 -17.91
CA ASP A 26 7.69 15.20 -16.76
C ASP A 26 6.87 15.07 -15.47
N LYS A 27 5.59 14.66 -15.57
CA LYS A 27 4.71 14.34 -14.45
C LYS A 27 4.75 12.86 -14.04
N GLY A 28 5.56 12.03 -14.73
CA GLY A 28 5.67 10.59 -14.45
C GLY A 28 4.61 9.72 -15.14
N GLU A 29 3.77 10.29 -16.01
CA GLU A 29 2.74 9.52 -16.73
C GLU A 29 3.36 8.71 -17.86
N VAL A 30 2.96 7.45 -17.99
CA VAL A 30 3.38 6.60 -19.11
C VAL A 30 2.76 7.10 -20.41
N ILE A 31 3.61 7.44 -21.39
CA ILE A 31 3.19 7.91 -22.70
C ILE A 31 3.14 6.74 -23.68
N THR A 32 4.24 6.00 -23.79
CA THR A 32 4.33 4.85 -24.72
C THR A 32 5.44 3.88 -24.31
N LEU A 33 5.40 2.71 -24.92
CA LEU A 33 6.40 1.65 -24.81
C LEU A 33 6.99 1.39 -26.20
N PHE A 34 8.32 1.39 -26.29
CA PHE A 34 9.04 0.94 -27.48
C PHE A 34 9.62 -0.45 -27.22
N GLU A 35 9.62 -1.28 -28.22
CA GLU A 35 10.14 -2.65 -28.11
C GLU A 35 11.67 -2.72 -28.31
N ASN A 36 12.25 -1.65 -28.89
CA ASN A 36 13.67 -1.61 -29.19
C ASN A 36 14.28 -0.26 -28.81
N ARG A 37 15.46 -0.29 -28.18
CA ARG A 37 16.23 0.93 -27.84
C ARG A 37 16.56 1.79 -29.09
N ASN A 38 16.65 1.18 -30.28
CA ASN A 38 16.99 1.89 -31.51
C ASN A 38 15.84 2.81 -32.02
N GLU A 39 14.65 2.69 -31.45
CA GLU A 39 13.49 3.51 -31.82
C GLU A 39 13.51 4.90 -31.18
N VAL A 40 14.46 5.13 -30.25
CA VAL A 40 14.54 6.39 -29.49
C VAL A 40 15.95 6.97 -29.54
N PRO A 41 16.11 8.29 -29.33
CA PRO A 41 17.42 8.92 -29.29
C PRO A 41 18.30 8.37 -28.16
N GLN A 42 19.43 7.77 -28.51
CA GLN A 42 20.32 7.09 -27.57
C GLN A 42 20.89 8.03 -26.48
N ASN A 43 21.11 9.30 -26.82
CA ASN A 43 21.59 10.32 -25.90
C ASN A 43 20.55 10.79 -24.87
N LYS A 44 19.31 10.31 -24.95
CA LYS A 44 18.21 10.61 -24.02
C LYS A 44 17.79 9.40 -23.17
N LEU A 45 18.43 8.25 -23.37
CA LEU A 45 18.15 7.04 -22.61
C LEU A 45 18.72 7.13 -21.20
N GLU A 46 17.87 6.90 -20.22
CA GLU A 46 18.25 6.61 -18.84
C GLU A 46 18.24 5.09 -18.66
N VAL A 47 19.43 4.52 -18.43
CA VAL A 47 19.64 3.08 -18.37
C VAL A 47 19.72 2.63 -16.91
N PHE A 48 18.93 1.62 -16.57
CA PHE A 48 18.89 0.98 -15.25
C PHE A 48 19.27 -0.49 -15.37
N ASP A 49 19.86 -1.04 -14.32
CA ASP A 49 20.11 -2.47 -14.22
C ASP A 49 18.83 -3.17 -13.70
N GLY A 50 18.58 -4.40 -14.17
CA GLY A 50 17.47 -5.23 -13.71
C GLY A 50 16.18 -5.02 -14.49
N ILE A 51 15.07 -4.78 -13.80
CA ILE A 51 13.74 -4.71 -14.43
C ILE A 51 13.00 -3.41 -14.09
N ILE A 52 12.24 -2.92 -15.06
CA ILE A 52 11.22 -1.89 -14.85
C ILE A 52 9.86 -2.56 -14.90
N CYS A 53 9.05 -2.36 -13.87
CA CYS A 53 7.66 -2.83 -13.78
C CYS A 53 6.79 -1.77 -13.12
N PRO A 54 5.45 -1.86 -13.25
CA PRO A 54 4.53 -1.05 -12.44
C PRO A 54 4.76 -1.25 -10.95
N GLY A 55 4.44 -0.24 -10.15
CA GLY A 55 4.48 -0.35 -8.70
C GLY A 55 3.53 -1.45 -8.18
N PHE A 56 3.87 -2.01 -7.03
CA PHE A 56 3.13 -3.12 -6.43
C PHE A 56 1.88 -2.63 -5.67
N VAL A 57 0.91 -3.53 -5.55
CA VAL A 57 -0.28 -3.30 -4.73
C VAL A 57 -0.24 -4.26 -3.53
N ASN A 58 -0.28 -3.71 -2.33
CA ASN A 58 -0.54 -4.48 -1.11
C ASN A 58 -2.05 -4.66 -0.97
N ALA A 59 -2.58 -5.79 -1.40
CA ALA A 59 -4.03 -6.03 -1.47
C ALA A 59 -4.69 -6.31 -0.10
N HIS A 60 -3.92 -6.49 0.97
CA HIS A 60 -4.43 -6.76 2.33
C HIS A 60 -3.47 -6.22 3.37
N CYS A 61 -3.88 -5.19 4.08
CA CYS A 61 -3.12 -4.53 5.13
C CYS A 61 -4.03 -4.17 6.30
N HIS A 62 -3.47 -4.15 7.50
CA HIS A 62 -4.05 -3.55 8.71
C HIS A 62 -3.05 -2.50 9.20
N LEU A 63 -2.96 -1.38 8.51
CA LEU A 63 -1.97 -0.34 8.79
C LEU A 63 -2.08 0.20 10.24
N GLU A 64 -3.30 0.26 10.76
CA GLU A 64 -3.57 0.65 12.15
C GLU A 64 -2.94 -0.26 13.22
N LEU A 65 -2.56 -1.50 12.84
CA LEU A 65 -1.93 -2.48 13.73
C LEU A 65 -0.40 -2.52 13.63
N SER A 66 0.22 -1.59 12.91
CA SER A 66 1.67 -1.56 12.68
C SER A 66 2.50 -1.50 13.95
N HIS A 67 1.96 -0.94 15.03
CA HIS A 67 2.61 -0.88 16.35
C HIS A 67 2.71 -2.25 17.04
N LEU A 68 2.00 -3.28 16.55
CA LEU A 68 2.09 -4.65 17.04
C LEU A 68 3.20 -5.47 16.35
N LEU A 69 4.00 -4.84 15.48
CA LEU A 69 5.11 -5.50 14.80
C LEU A 69 6.10 -6.08 15.80
N GLY A 70 6.36 -7.39 15.69
CA GLY A 70 7.27 -8.12 16.57
C GLY A 70 6.68 -8.55 17.93
N ILE A 71 5.48 -8.09 18.28
CA ILE A 71 4.79 -8.49 19.52
C ILE A 71 4.05 -9.79 19.31
N THR A 72 3.40 -9.96 18.17
CA THR A 72 2.71 -11.20 17.79
C THR A 72 3.70 -12.33 17.58
N LYS A 73 3.57 -13.40 18.35
CA LYS A 73 4.46 -14.58 18.29
C LYS A 73 4.10 -15.46 17.10
N LYS A 74 5.10 -15.72 16.25
CA LYS A 74 4.92 -16.64 15.11
C LYS A 74 4.58 -18.06 15.59
N GLY A 75 3.65 -18.73 14.88
CA GLY A 75 3.35 -20.16 15.10
C GLY A 75 2.45 -20.47 16.30
N LYS A 76 1.88 -19.47 16.97
CA LYS A 76 0.99 -19.69 18.13
C LYS A 76 -0.50 -19.81 17.77
N GLY A 77 -0.85 -19.58 16.50
CA GLY A 77 -2.21 -19.73 15.99
C GLY A 77 -3.08 -18.49 16.18
N PHE A 78 -4.32 -18.63 15.72
CA PHE A 78 -5.26 -17.50 15.63
C PHE A 78 -5.66 -16.91 17.00
N LEU A 79 -5.82 -17.74 18.03
CA LEU A 79 -6.24 -17.26 19.36
C LEU A 79 -5.20 -16.34 20.00
N ASP A 80 -3.92 -16.70 19.90
CA ASP A 80 -2.83 -15.86 20.40
C ASP A 80 -2.73 -14.55 19.61
N PHE A 81 -2.93 -14.60 18.29
CA PHE A 81 -3.01 -13.41 17.45
C PHE A 81 -4.17 -12.51 17.88
N ALA A 82 -5.38 -13.05 18.02
CA ALA A 82 -6.55 -12.29 18.42
C ALA A 82 -6.38 -11.65 19.83
N ALA A 83 -5.75 -12.36 20.77
CA ALA A 83 -5.41 -11.82 22.08
C ALA A 83 -4.44 -10.64 21.97
N THR A 84 -3.40 -10.75 21.13
CA THR A 84 -2.43 -9.66 20.90
C THR A 84 -3.11 -8.43 20.29
N VAL A 85 -4.05 -8.62 19.35
CA VAL A 85 -4.80 -7.50 18.76
C VAL A 85 -5.64 -6.76 19.80
N GLN A 86 -6.14 -7.43 20.83
CA GLN A 86 -6.88 -6.78 21.92
C GLN A 86 -5.98 -5.88 22.79
N GLU A 87 -4.67 -6.12 22.81
CA GLU A 87 -3.70 -5.27 23.54
C GLU A 87 -3.37 -3.96 22.79
N ARG A 88 -3.89 -3.76 21.56
CA ARG A 88 -3.63 -2.57 20.74
C ARG A 88 -3.84 -1.23 21.48
N ASN A 89 -4.78 -1.18 22.41
CA ASN A 89 -5.12 0.02 23.17
C ASN A 89 -4.16 0.33 24.33
N SER A 90 -3.17 -0.52 24.58
CA SER A 90 -2.16 -0.31 25.64
C SER A 90 -1.01 0.62 25.21
N PHE A 91 -0.99 1.04 23.94
CA PHE A 91 0.03 1.92 23.37
C PHE A 91 -0.42 3.38 23.38
N THR A 92 0.54 4.30 23.47
CA THR A 92 0.23 5.73 23.33
C THR A 92 -0.13 6.06 21.88
N LYS A 93 -0.95 7.09 21.68
CA LYS A 93 -1.30 7.57 20.33
C LYS A 93 -0.07 7.92 19.51
N GLU A 94 0.94 8.52 20.13
CA GLU A 94 2.20 8.88 19.49
C GLU A 94 2.94 7.64 18.98
N ALA A 95 3.01 6.56 19.77
CA ALA A 95 3.64 5.32 19.38
C ALA A 95 2.91 4.66 18.19
N ILE A 96 1.57 4.68 18.19
CA ILE A 96 0.74 4.20 17.10
C ILE A 96 1.02 5.00 15.81
N GLN A 97 1.02 6.33 15.90
CA GLN A 97 1.26 7.19 14.73
C GLN A 97 2.67 7.00 14.14
N ILE A 98 3.70 6.91 14.99
CA ILE A 98 5.07 6.63 14.55
C ILE A 98 5.15 5.27 13.82
N ALA A 99 4.49 4.24 14.36
CA ALA A 99 4.47 2.92 13.75
C ALA A 99 3.76 2.91 12.38
N ILE A 100 2.63 3.61 12.26
CA ILE A 100 1.88 3.80 11.01
C ILE A 100 2.77 4.49 9.95
N GLU A 101 3.42 5.60 10.32
CA GLU A 101 4.31 6.33 9.41
C GLU A 101 5.48 5.46 8.95
N ASN A 102 6.15 4.75 9.86
CA ASN A 102 7.25 3.86 9.53
C ASN A 102 6.80 2.70 8.61
N ALA A 103 5.63 2.13 8.84
CA ALA A 103 5.10 1.06 7.99
C ALA A 103 4.79 1.55 6.58
N GLU A 104 4.21 2.75 6.43
CA GLU A 104 3.98 3.35 5.11
C GLU A 104 5.30 3.63 4.39
N GLN A 105 6.30 4.19 5.09
CA GLN A 105 7.62 4.44 4.50
C GLN A 105 8.28 3.14 4.02
N GLN A 106 8.15 2.05 4.77
CA GLN A 106 8.64 0.73 4.34
C GLN A 106 7.89 0.23 3.10
N MET A 107 6.58 0.42 3.00
CA MET A 107 5.81 0.06 1.80
C MET A 107 6.30 0.85 0.58
N ILE A 108 6.49 2.16 0.72
CA ILE A 108 7.03 3.01 -0.36
C ILE A 108 8.42 2.54 -0.79
N ALA A 109 9.32 2.31 0.16
CA ALA A 109 10.68 1.85 -0.12
C ALA A 109 10.71 0.48 -0.83
N ASN A 110 9.68 -0.35 -0.64
CA ASN A 110 9.51 -1.63 -1.33
C ASN A 110 8.71 -1.53 -2.64
N GLY A 111 8.45 -0.33 -3.15
CA GLY A 111 7.80 -0.09 -4.44
C GLY A 111 6.28 -0.30 -4.44
N ILE A 112 5.63 -0.29 -3.28
CA ILE A 112 4.17 -0.31 -3.18
C ILE A 112 3.63 1.08 -3.51
N VAL A 113 2.60 1.12 -4.35
CA VAL A 113 1.93 2.35 -4.79
C VAL A 113 0.44 2.39 -4.41
N GLY A 114 -0.14 1.24 -4.10
CA GLY A 114 -1.53 1.11 -3.70
C GLY A 114 -1.72 0.11 -2.58
N VAL A 115 -2.69 0.35 -1.70
CA VAL A 115 -2.94 -0.47 -0.52
C VAL A 115 -4.44 -0.70 -0.34
N GLY A 116 -4.84 -1.97 -0.24
CA GLY A 116 -6.12 -2.36 0.32
C GLY A 116 -5.99 -2.49 1.83
N ASP A 117 -6.45 -1.48 2.56
CA ASP A 117 -6.28 -1.40 4.01
C ASP A 117 -7.58 -1.66 4.76
N ILE A 118 -7.53 -2.55 5.74
CA ILE A 118 -8.65 -2.88 6.60
C ILE A 118 -8.62 -1.97 7.81
N CYS A 119 -9.72 -1.25 8.04
CA CYS A 119 -9.81 -0.18 9.03
C CYS A 119 -10.92 -0.49 10.05
N ASN A 120 -10.56 -0.44 11.33
CA ASN A 120 -11.49 -0.50 12.45
C ASN A 120 -11.44 0.77 13.30
N THR A 121 -10.45 1.66 13.04
CA THR A 121 -10.24 2.94 13.72
C THR A 121 -9.89 4.04 12.73
N ILE A 122 -9.86 5.29 13.19
CA ILE A 122 -9.42 6.46 12.42
C ILE A 122 -7.90 6.70 12.51
N ASP A 123 -7.16 5.86 13.18
CA ASP A 123 -5.75 6.11 13.51
C ASP A 123 -4.87 6.31 12.27
N THR A 124 -5.26 5.72 11.13
CA THR A 124 -4.54 5.84 9.87
C THR A 124 -4.94 7.05 9.03
N LEU A 125 -6.02 7.77 9.39
CA LEU A 125 -6.61 8.83 8.54
C LEU A 125 -5.61 9.95 8.23
N LEU A 126 -4.95 10.49 9.25
CA LEU A 126 -3.98 11.58 9.08
C LEU A 126 -2.80 11.18 8.19
N GLN A 127 -2.34 9.93 8.29
CA GLN A 127 -1.25 9.44 7.43
C GLN A 127 -1.71 9.31 5.98
N LYS A 128 -2.89 8.77 5.75
CA LYS A 128 -3.48 8.60 4.41
C LYS A 128 -3.77 9.92 3.71
N GLN A 129 -4.16 10.95 4.45
CA GLN A 129 -4.38 12.31 3.93
C GLN A 129 -3.10 12.97 3.40
N LYS A 130 -1.91 12.49 3.76
CA LYS A 130 -0.64 12.94 3.16
C LYS A 130 -0.54 12.59 1.66
N GLY A 131 -1.33 11.63 1.18
CA GLY A 131 -1.41 11.25 -0.24
C GLY A 131 -0.16 10.56 -0.79
N ASN A 132 0.67 9.96 0.06
CA ASN A 132 1.89 9.28 -0.35
C ASN A 132 1.63 7.98 -1.13
N LEU A 133 0.57 7.26 -0.78
CA LEU A 133 0.09 6.04 -1.42
C LEU A 133 -1.39 6.17 -1.75
N GLN A 134 -1.85 5.37 -2.72
CA GLN A 134 -3.28 5.23 -3.00
C GLN A 134 -3.88 4.19 -2.06
N TYR A 135 -4.91 4.55 -1.30
CA TYR A 135 -5.58 3.66 -0.37
C TYR A 135 -7.00 3.32 -0.83
N TYR A 136 -7.36 2.04 -0.73
CA TYR A 136 -8.74 1.59 -0.73
C TYR A 136 -9.06 1.06 0.66
N ASN A 137 -9.97 1.72 1.37
CA ASN A 137 -10.29 1.43 2.77
C ASN A 137 -11.45 0.45 2.86
N PHE A 138 -11.20 -0.69 3.48
CA PHE A 138 -12.21 -1.68 3.85
C PHE A 138 -12.57 -1.50 5.31
N ILE A 139 -13.79 -1.07 5.60
CA ILE A 139 -14.27 -1.00 6.99
C ILE A 139 -14.71 -2.40 7.40
N GLU A 140 -13.99 -2.98 8.35
CA GLU A 140 -14.27 -4.31 8.84
C GLU A 140 -15.32 -4.28 9.97
N ILE A 141 -16.31 -5.14 9.86
CA ILE A 141 -17.34 -5.32 10.86
C ILE A 141 -17.21 -6.72 11.44
N PHE A 142 -17.00 -6.82 12.74
CA PHE A 142 -16.99 -8.10 13.44
C PHE A 142 -17.70 -7.99 14.77
N GLY A 143 -18.29 -9.10 15.21
CA GLY A 143 -18.97 -9.18 16.50
C GLY A 143 -19.62 -10.54 16.70
N VAL A 144 -19.79 -10.93 17.97
CA VAL A 144 -20.38 -12.20 18.37
C VAL A 144 -21.65 -12.03 19.20
N TYR A 145 -22.01 -10.79 19.53
CA TYR A 145 -23.14 -10.49 20.40
C TYR A 145 -24.28 -9.87 19.59
N GLU A 146 -25.37 -10.57 19.47
CA GLU A 146 -26.55 -10.17 18.70
C GLU A 146 -27.09 -8.78 19.12
N ASN A 147 -27.14 -8.52 20.42
CA ASN A 147 -27.60 -7.25 20.99
C ASN A 147 -26.74 -6.04 20.69
N LYS A 148 -25.58 -6.22 20.06
CA LYS A 148 -24.65 -5.14 19.67
C LYS A 148 -24.57 -4.90 18.16
N ILE A 149 -25.24 -5.72 17.36
CA ILE A 149 -25.11 -5.69 15.89
C ILE A 149 -25.45 -4.31 15.33
N GLU A 150 -26.58 -3.75 15.73
CA GLU A 150 -27.04 -2.45 15.22
C GLU A 150 -26.07 -1.31 15.59
N ALA A 151 -25.57 -1.29 16.82
CA ALA A 151 -24.60 -0.29 17.26
C ALA A 151 -23.29 -0.40 16.46
N ILE A 152 -22.74 -1.61 16.33
CA ILE A 152 -21.50 -1.86 15.58
C ILE A 152 -21.67 -1.46 14.11
N PHE A 153 -22.83 -1.76 13.51
CA PHE A 153 -23.10 -1.38 12.12
C PHE A 153 -23.16 0.14 11.94
N ASN A 154 -23.83 0.87 12.84
CA ASN A 154 -23.90 2.33 12.81
C ASN A 154 -22.51 2.96 12.99
N ASP A 155 -21.73 2.48 13.98
CA ASP A 155 -20.35 2.93 14.20
C ASP A 155 -19.47 2.72 12.94
N SER A 156 -19.68 1.60 12.23
CA SER A 156 -18.95 1.32 10.99
C SER A 156 -19.31 2.26 9.84
N ILE A 157 -20.59 2.66 9.75
CA ILE A 157 -21.04 3.68 8.79
C ILE A 157 -20.37 5.02 9.08
N ASP A 158 -20.32 5.42 10.35
CA ASP A 158 -19.70 6.68 10.78
C ASP A 158 -18.21 6.66 10.50
N LEU A 159 -17.51 5.57 10.79
CA LEU A 159 -16.12 5.37 10.46
C LEU A 159 -15.88 5.47 8.94
N ARG A 160 -16.68 4.77 8.14
CA ARG A 160 -16.60 4.83 6.68
C ARG A 160 -16.75 6.25 6.14
N ASN A 161 -17.63 7.05 6.72
CA ASN A 161 -17.87 8.40 6.27
C ASN A 161 -16.65 9.31 6.51
N GLN A 162 -15.88 9.06 7.57
CA GLN A 162 -14.64 9.79 7.86
C GLN A 162 -13.51 9.51 6.85
N PHE A 163 -13.54 8.36 6.17
CA PHE A 163 -12.55 8.00 5.13
C PHE A 163 -12.97 8.42 3.70
N LYS A 164 -14.11 9.08 3.53
CA LYS A 164 -14.62 9.47 2.20
C LYS A 164 -14.15 10.84 1.72
N ASP A 165 -13.70 11.69 2.63
CA ASP A 165 -13.23 13.04 2.37
C ASP A 165 -11.69 13.05 2.25
#